data_c9e5882b34540fb9658264b79f3bea37
#
_entry.id   c9e5882b34540fb9658264b79f3bea37
#
_cell.length_a   1.000
_cell.length_b   1.000
_cell.length_c   1.000
_cell.angle_alpha   90.00
_cell.angle_beta   90.00
_cell.angle_gamma   90.00
#
_symmetry.space_group_name_H-M   'P 1'
#
loop_
_entity.id
_entity.type
_entity.pdbx_description
1 polymer ?
#
loop_
_entity_poly.entity_id
_entity_poly.type
_entity_poly.pdbx_seq_one_letter_code
_entity_poly.pdbx_strand_id
1 'polypeptide(L)'
;MRFLSGIQPSGNITLGNYLGAIKNFVKLQDNKDFTDFLVFIADEHAITVPQDKQALRKNIRSLVAIYLACGLDPEKVHIFIQSEVPAHAQLGWVMMCNGYIGELERMTQYKDKKEKQIQGVSVGLLTYTSLMAADI
;
A
#
# COMPACT_ATOMS: atom_id res chain seq x y z
N MET A 1 -17.09 -4.36 -11.90
CA MET A 1 -16.17 -4.92 -10.87
C MET A 1 -15.31 -3.79 -10.35
N ARG A 2 -14.93 -3.78 -9.06
CA ARG A 2 -13.98 -2.79 -8.52
C ARG A 2 -12.55 -3.26 -8.72
N PHE A 3 -11.67 -2.35 -9.06
CA PHE A 3 -10.22 -2.55 -9.04
C PHE A 3 -9.64 -1.77 -7.86
N LEU A 4 -8.83 -2.41 -7.05
CA LEU A 4 -8.09 -1.77 -5.97
C LEU A 4 -6.64 -2.23 -5.99
N SER A 5 -5.72 -1.29 -5.94
CA SER A 5 -4.29 -1.57 -5.77
C SER A 5 -3.57 -0.36 -5.16
N GLY A 6 -2.35 -0.58 -4.67
CA GLY A 6 -1.56 0.49 -4.08
C GLY A 6 -0.07 0.20 -4.07
N ILE A 7 0.73 1.27 -3.90
CA ILE A 7 2.18 1.18 -3.76
C ILE A 7 2.59 1.89 -2.46
N GLN A 8 3.54 1.30 -1.75
CA GLN A 8 4.14 1.91 -0.57
C GLN A 8 5.08 3.06 -0.97
N PRO A 9 4.99 4.22 -0.32
CA PRO A 9 5.91 5.34 -0.55
C PRO A 9 7.24 5.17 0.20
N SER A 10 7.86 4.00 0.11
CA SER A 10 9.05 3.58 0.88
C SER A 10 10.37 3.85 0.14
N GLY A 11 10.53 5.05 -0.43
CA GLY A 11 11.74 5.46 -1.13
C GLY A 11 11.49 5.79 -2.60
N ASN A 12 12.57 5.75 -3.40
CA ASN A 12 12.47 6.04 -4.83
C ASN A 12 11.78 4.88 -5.56
N ILE A 13 10.87 5.24 -6.45
CA ILE A 13 10.21 4.27 -7.33
C ILE A 13 11.24 3.67 -8.29
N THR A 14 11.27 2.35 -8.34
CA THR A 14 12.18 1.59 -9.20
C THR A 14 11.51 1.24 -10.53
N LEU A 15 12.33 0.84 -11.51
CA LEU A 15 11.81 0.29 -12.77
C LEU A 15 10.88 -0.91 -12.54
N GLY A 16 11.15 -1.73 -11.51
CA GLY A 16 10.29 -2.85 -11.12
C GLY A 16 8.90 -2.40 -10.68
N ASN A 17 8.80 -1.32 -9.89
CA ASN A 17 7.51 -0.76 -9.50
C ASN A 17 6.74 -0.21 -10.72
N TYR A 18 7.44 0.44 -11.65
CA TYR A 18 6.82 0.93 -12.88
C TYR A 18 6.29 -0.21 -13.73
N LEU A 19 7.12 -1.19 -14.06
CA LEU A 19 6.74 -2.31 -14.93
C LEU A 19 5.71 -3.25 -14.29
N GLY A 20 5.86 -3.51 -12.99
CA GLY A 20 5.03 -4.46 -12.25
C GLY A 20 3.67 -3.90 -11.83
N ALA A 21 3.55 -2.59 -11.64
CA ALA A 21 2.34 -1.97 -11.13
C ALA A 21 1.88 -0.78 -11.97
N ILE A 22 2.61 0.34 -12.01
CA ILE A 22 2.13 1.62 -12.57
C ILE A 22 1.72 1.49 -14.03
N LYS A 23 2.56 0.84 -14.85
CA LYS A 23 2.27 0.58 -16.26
C LYS A 23 0.98 -0.22 -16.46
N ASN A 24 0.69 -1.15 -15.55
CA ASN A 24 -0.54 -1.93 -15.59
C ASN A 24 -1.75 -1.10 -15.18
N PHE A 25 -1.63 -0.23 -14.17
CA PHE A 25 -2.69 0.70 -13.80
C PHE A 25 -3.09 1.59 -14.98
N VAL A 26 -2.10 2.20 -15.65
CA VAL A 26 -2.34 3.03 -16.85
C VAL A 26 -3.03 2.27 -17.97
N LYS A 27 -2.67 1.00 -18.19
CA LYS A 27 -3.33 0.17 -19.20
C LYS A 27 -4.75 -0.21 -18.86
N LEU A 28 -5.01 -0.45 -17.56
CA LEU A 28 -6.30 -0.97 -17.09
C LEU A 28 -7.34 0.12 -16.82
N GLN A 29 -6.93 1.38 -16.68
CA GLN A 29 -7.84 2.49 -16.36
C GLN A 29 -8.96 2.71 -17.39
N ASP A 30 -8.76 2.29 -18.64
CA ASP A 30 -9.75 2.39 -19.71
C ASP A 30 -10.61 1.13 -19.86
N ASN A 31 -10.39 0.11 -19.02
CA ASN A 31 -11.15 -1.13 -19.07
C ASN A 31 -12.57 -0.93 -18.49
N LYS A 32 -13.58 -1.05 -19.35
CA LYS A 32 -15.01 -0.86 -19.01
C LYS A 32 -15.58 -1.91 -18.08
N ASP A 33 -14.85 -2.99 -17.79
CA ASP A 33 -15.28 -4.00 -16.82
C ASP A 33 -15.16 -3.48 -15.36
N PHE A 34 -14.38 -2.43 -15.15
CA PHE A 34 -14.25 -1.79 -13.85
C PHE A 34 -15.26 -0.65 -13.69
N THR A 35 -16.10 -0.73 -12.66
CA THR A 35 -17.03 0.34 -12.28
C THR A 35 -16.32 1.42 -11.47
N ASP A 36 -15.34 0.99 -10.65
CA ASP A 36 -14.52 1.86 -9.82
C ASP A 36 -13.06 1.41 -9.97
N PHE A 37 -12.18 2.35 -10.24
CA PHE A 37 -10.75 2.12 -10.33
C PHE A 37 -10.05 2.94 -9.24
N LEU A 38 -9.54 2.24 -8.22
CA LEU A 38 -8.98 2.83 -7.01
C LEU A 38 -7.49 2.50 -6.90
N VAL A 39 -6.66 3.54 -6.80
CA VAL A 39 -5.21 3.38 -6.59
C VAL A 39 -4.80 4.22 -5.39
N PHE A 40 -4.22 3.59 -4.38
CA PHE A 40 -3.85 4.29 -3.17
C PHE A 40 -2.35 4.32 -2.90
N ILE A 41 -1.95 5.29 -2.11
CA ILE A 41 -0.61 5.41 -1.55
C ILE A 41 -0.65 4.70 -0.19
N ALA A 42 0.04 3.57 -0.08
CA ALA A 42 0.00 2.68 1.09
C ALA A 42 0.97 3.17 2.19
N ASP A 43 0.69 4.32 2.76
CA ASP A 43 1.54 4.96 3.76
C ASP A 43 1.44 4.32 5.15
N GLU A 44 0.29 3.77 5.54
CA GLU A 44 0.17 2.98 6.77
C GLU A 44 0.99 1.68 6.68
N HIS A 45 1.03 1.04 5.53
CA HIS A 45 1.93 -0.09 5.29
C HIS A 45 3.41 0.31 5.32
N ALA A 46 3.75 1.53 4.91
CA ALA A 46 5.13 2.00 4.93
C ALA A 46 5.66 2.17 6.37
N ILE A 47 4.83 2.64 7.31
CA ILE A 47 5.24 2.87 8.71
C ILE A 47 5.39 1.59 9.54
N THR A 48 5.08 0.42 8.98
CA THR A 48 5.37 -0.88 9.64
C THR A 48 6.87 -1.12 9.83
N VAL A 49 7.70 -0.38 9.12
CA VAL A 49 9.14 -0.27 9.32
C VAL A 49 9.52 1.18 9.60
N PRO A 50 10.63 1.45 10.33
CA PRO A 50 11.04 2.81 10.65
C PRO A 50 11.14 3.71 9.42
N GLN A 51 10.52 4.89 9.46
CA GLN A 51 10.52 5.90 8.41
C GLN A 51 10.94 7.26 8.96
N ASP A 52 11.73 7.99 8.19
CA ASP A 52 11.89 9.43 8.45
C ASP A 52 10.60 10.18 8.05
N LYS A 53 10.09 10.99 8.96
CA LYS A 53 8.80 11.69 8.78
C LYS A 53 8.79 12.64 7.58
N GLN A 54 9.90 13.34 7.34
CA GLN A 54 9.96 14.31 6.23
C GLN A 54 10.13 13.57 4.90
N ALA A 55 10.97 12.53 4.89
CA ALA A 55 11.15 11.67 3.72
C ALA A 55 9.84 10.98 3.32
N LEU A 56 9.08 10.43 4.28
CA LEU A 56 7.80 9.79 3.99
C LEU A 56 6.81 10.75 3.34
N ARG A 57 6.66 11.97 3.88
CA ARG A 57 5.78 12.99 3.29
C ARG A 57 6.20 13.39 1.87
N LYS A 58 7.51 13.51 1.64
CA LYS A 58 8.06 13.77 0.31
C LYS A 58 7.77 12.62 -0.65
N ASN A 59 7.98 11.39 -0.20
CA ASN A 59 7.77 10.18 -1.01
C ASN A 59 6.30 10.01 -1.39
N ILE A 60 5.34 10.28 -0.49
CA ILE A 60 3.90 10.27 -0.78
C ILE A 60 3.60 11.21 -1.95
N ARG A 61 4.04 12.48 -1.86
CA ARG A 61 3.82 13.46 -2.93
C ARG A 61 4.49 13.07 -4.24
N SER A 62 5.73 12.57 -4.15
CA SER A 62 6.48 12.12 -5.33
C SER A 62 5.79 10.94 -6.03
N LEU A 63 5.23 10.02 -5.27
CA LEU A 63 4.53 8.86 -5.84
C LEU A 63 3.26 9.28 -6.59
N VAL A 64 2.48 10.21 -6.04
CA VAL A 64 1.32 10.79 -6.76
C VAL A 64 1.77 11.47 -8.05
N ALA A 65 2.83 12.31 -7.99
CA ALA A 65 3.37 12.97 -9.18
C ALA A 65 3.84 11.96 -10.25
N ILE A 66 4.45 10.84 -9.84
CA ILE A 66 4.86 9.77 -10.75
C ILE A 66 3.66 9.08 -11.36
N TYR A 67 2.60 8.80 -10.61
CA TYR A 67 1.37 8.22 -11.16
C TYR A 67 0.82 9.09 -12.30
N LEU A 68 0.68 10.38 -12.06
CA LEU A 68 0.18 11.34 -13.06
C LEU A 68 1.14 11.45 -14.26
N ALA A 69 2.45 11.56 -14.01
CA ALA A 69 3.46 11.64 -15.06
C ALA A 69 3.54 10.39 -15.95
N CYS A 70 3.20 9.22 -15.38
CA CYS A 70 3.13 7.96 -16.13
C CYS A 70 1.82 7.80 -16.93
N GLY A 71 0.87 8.73 -16.78
CA GLY A 71 -0.37 8.73 -17.56
C GLY A 71 -1.59 8.17 -16.82
N LEU A 72 -1.55 8.07 -15.49
CA LEU A 72 -2.75 7.78 -14.71
C LEU A 72 -3.65 9.02 -14.71
N ASP A 73 -4.88 8.86 -15.18
CA ASP A 73 -5.83 9.95 -15.38
C ASP A 73 -6.73 10.12 -14.14
N PRO A 74 -6.64 11.25 -13.41
CA PRO A 74 -7.43 11.46 -12.20
C PRO A 74 -8.93 11.60 -12.45
N GLU A 75 -9.37 11.81 -13.71
CA GLU A 75 -10.79 11.81 -14.06
C GLU A 75 -11.36 10.38 -14.19
N LYS A 76 -10.48 9.37 -14.31
CA LYS A 76 -10.85 7.96 -14.47
C LYS A 76 -10.54 7.12 -13.23
N VAL A 77 -9.55 7.55 -12.45
CA VAL A 77 -8.99 6.79 -11.34
C VAL A 77 -9.08 7.59 -10.06
N HIS A 78 -9.63 6.99 -9.01
CA HIS A 78 -9.60 7.57 -7.66
C HIS A 78 -8.24 7.31 -7.03
N ILE A 79 -7.42 8.38 -6.94
CA ILE A 79 -6.12 8.32 -6.28
C ILE A 79 -6.27 8.88 -4.87
N PHE A 80 -5.89 8.11 -3.85
CA PHE A 80 -6.00 8.56 -2.45
C PHE A 80 -4.82 8.08 -1.58
N ILE A 81 -4.69 8.67 -0.40
CA ILE A 81 -3.71 8.28 0.61
C ILE A 81 -4.43 7.41 1.64
N GLN A 82 -3.88 6.25 1.94
CA GLN A 82 -4.50 5.24 2.82
C GLN A 82 -4.86 5.83 4.19
N SER A 83 -3.94 6.56 4.83
CA SER A 83 -4.15 7.17 6.15
C SER A 83 -5.21 8.28 6.18
N GLU A 84 -5.61 8.82 5.02
CA GLU A 84 -6.68 9.82 4.93
C GLU A 84 -8.08 9.18 4.87
N VAL A 85 -8.15 7.84 4.79
CA VAL A 85 -9.39 7.06 4.84
C VAL A 85 -9.41 6.22 6.13
N PRO A 86 -9.97 6.72 7.24
CA PRO A 86 -9.89 6.06 8.55
C PRO A 86 -10.43 4.63 8.60
N ALA A 87 -11.28 4.27 7.65
CA ALA A 87 -11.88 2.94 7.57
C ALA A 87 -10.84 1.82 7.44
N HIS A 88 -9.69 2.06 6.80
CA HIS A 88 -8.61 1.07 6.67
C HIS A 88 -8.07 0.67 8.06
N ALA A 89 -7.68 1.65 8.88
CA ALA A 89 -7.20 1.38 10.23
C ALA A 89 -8.29 0.81 11.15
N GLN A 90 -9.53 1.28 11.04
CA GLN A 90 -10.66 0.78 11.84
C GLN A 90 -10.96 -0.69 11.53
N LEU A 91 -11.07 -1.05 10.27
CA LEU A 91 -11.28 -2.45 9.88
C LEU A 91 -10.03 -3.30 10.16
N GLY A 92 -8.84 -2.72 9.97
CA GLY A 92 -7.57 -3.36 10.33
C GLY A 92 -7.54 -3.80 11.79
N TRP A 93 -8.04 -2.97 12.71
CA TRP A 93 -8.18 -3.34 14.12
C TRP A 93 -9.10 -4.55 14.32
N VAL A 94 -10.24 -4.56 13.65
CA VAL A 94 -11.18 -5.70 13.72
C VAL A 94 -10.52 -6.98 13.19
N MET A 95 -9.79 -6.89 12.08
CA MET A 95 -9.05 -8.03 11.52
C MET A 95 -7.96 -8.53 12.48
N MET A 96 -7.23 -7.62 13.14
CA MET A 96 -6.23 -7.98 14.16
C MET A 96 -6.85 -8.70 15.36
N CYS A 97 -8.04 -8.27 15.82
CA CYS A 97 -8.75 -8.92 16.91
C CYS A 97 -9.22 -10.36 16.58
N ASN A 98 -9.38 -10.67 15.30
CA ASN A 98 -9.80 -11.98 14.83
C ASN A 98 -8.65 -12.83 14.26
N GLY A 99 -7.44 -12.26 14.16
CA GLY A 99 -6.24 -12.96 13.67
C GLY A 99 -5.49 -13.69 14.79
N TYR A 100 -4.77 -14.75 14.43
CA TYR A 100 -3.94 -15.51 15.36
C TYR A 100 -2.45 -15.28 15.07
N ILE A 101 -1.65 -15.04 16.10
CA ILE A 101 -0.20 -14.77 15.99
C ILE A 101 0.50 -15.84 15.15
N GLY A 102 0.24 -17.13 15.40
CA GLY A 102 0.85 -18.23 14.65
C GLY A 102 0.50 -18.25 13.16
N GLU A 103 -0.60 -17.64 12.74
CA GLU A 103 -0.95 -17.48 11.33
C GLU A 103 -0.20 -16.29 10.73
N LEU A 104 -0.16 -15.16 11.43
CA LEU A 104 0.53 -13.96 11.00
C LEU A 104 2.05 -14.19 10.83
N GLU A 105 2.67 -14.97 11.71
CA GLU A 105 4.08 -15.33 11.62
C GLU A 105 4.44 -16.19 10.40
N ARG A 106 3.49 -16.89 9.81
CA ARG A 106 3.69 -17.69 8.60
C ARG A 106 3.65 -16.87 7.32
N MET A 107 3.15 -15.63 7.38
CA MET A 107 2.99 -14.78 6.21
C MET A 107 4.32 -14.35 5.60
N THR A 108 4.40 -14.42 4.28
CA THR A 108 5.61 -14.09 3.50
C THR A 108 6.11 -12.68 3.79
N GLN A 109 5.19 -11.70 3.81
CA GLN A 109 5.52 -10.30 4.08
C GLN A 109 6.21 -10.10 5.44
N TYR A 110 5.77 -10.82 6.46
CA TYR A 110 6.39 -10.80 7.78
C TYR A 110 7.79 -11.42 7.74
N LYS A 111 7.95 -12.59 7.14
CA LYS A 111 9.24 -13.29 7.05
C LYS A 111 10.29 -12.48 6.30
N ASP A 112 9.94 -11.97 5.11
CA ASP A 112 10.86 -11.24 4.25
C ASP A 112 11.36 -9.92 4.88
N LYS A 113 10.51 -9.24 5.63
CA LYS A 113 10.86 -7.96 6.25
C LYS A 113 11.50 -8.12 7.63
N LYS A 114 11.17 -9.19 8.38
CA LYS A 114 11.74 -9.49 9.70
C LYS A 114 13.26 -9.63 9.62
N GLU A 115 13.78 -10.33 8.63
CA GLU A 115 15.21 -10.57 8.46
C GLU A 115 16.03 -9.29 8.20
N LYS A 116 15.36 -8.24 7.75
CA LYS A 116 15.99 -6.94 7.42
C LYS A 116 15.96 -5.94 8.57
N GLN A 117 15.31 -6.28 9.69
CA GLN A 117 15.18 -5.36 10.84
C GLN A 117 16.23 -5.65 11.92
N ILE A 118 17.17 -4.69 12.10
CA ILE A 118 18.25 -4.78 13.09
C ILE A 118 17.77 -4.42 14.49
N GLN A 119 16.78 -3.54 14.64
CA GLN A 119 16.32 -2.98 15.91
C GLN A 119 15.11 -3.71 16.54
N GLY A 120 14.76 -4.87 16.01
CA GLY A 120 13.56 -5.62 16.41
C GLY A 120 12.39 -5.45 15.46
N VAL A 121 11.41 -6.34 15.56
CA VAL A 121 10.26 -6.41 14.65
C VAL A 121 9.09 -5.70 15.28
N SER A 122 8.52 -4.73 14.58
CA SER A 122 7.34 -4.00 15.05
C SER A 122 6.09 -4.89 15.05
N VAL A 123 5.15 -4.62 15.96
CA VAL A 123 3.81 -5.27 15.93
C VAL A 123 3.09 -4.95 14.62
N GLY A 124 3.24 -3.73 14.10
CA GLY A 124 2.68 -3.35 12.81
C GLY A 124 3.17 -4.22 11.64
N LEU A 125 4.44 -4.68 11.69
CA LEU A 125 4.93 -5.61 10.69
C LEU A 125 4.31 -7.01 10.84
N LEU A 126 4.09 -7.49 12.07
CA LEU A 126 3.41 -8.76 12.32
C LEU A 126 1.97 -8.72 11.80
N THR A 127 1.27 -7.60 12.02
CA THR A 127 -0.14 -7.40 11.63
C THR A 127 -0.33 -6.83 10.23
N TYR A 128 0.74 -6.77 9.43
CA TYR A 128 0.72 -6.23 8.06
C TYR A 128 -0.41 -6.81 7.19
N THR A 129 -0.59 -8.12 7.25
CA THR A 129 -1.61 -8.83 6.47
C THR A 129 -3.03 -8.53 6.95
N SER A 130 -3.22 -8.23 8.22
CA SER A 130 -4.53 -7.82 8.75
C SER A 130 -4.95 -6.45 8.17
N LEU A 131 -4.01 -5.50 8.09
CA LEU A 131 -4.27 -4.22 7.44
C LEU A 131 -4.51 -4.41 5.93
N MET A 132 -3.71 -5.26 5.27
CA MET A 132 -3.90 -5.56 3.85
C MET A 132 -5.27 -6.18 3.56
N ALA A 133 -5.78 -7.03 4.44
CA ALA A 133 -7.13 -7.59 4.32
C ALA A 133 -8.23 -6.51 4.53
N ALA A 134 -7.93 -5.49 5.32
CA ALA A 134 -8.84 -4.37 5.56
C ALA A 134 -8.83 -3.33 4.42
N ASP A 135 -7.82 -3.34 3.55
CA ASP A 135 -7.75 -2.46 2.38
C ASP A 135 -8.72 -2.89 1.27
N ILE A 136 -9.11 -4.17 1.25
CA ILE A 136 -9.92 -4.80 0.20
C ILE A 136 -11.39 -4.89 0.63
#